data_c0308b25febba28a0bce4aa4eaea9d8b
#
_entry.id   c0308b25febba28a0bce4aa4eaea9d8b
#
_cell.length_a   1.000
_cell.length_b   1.000
_cell.length_c   1.000
_cell.angle_alpha   90.00
_cell.angle_beta   90.00
_cell.angle_gamma   90.00
#
_symmetry.space_group_name_H-M   'P 1'
#
loop_
_entity.id
_entity.type
_entity.pdbx_description
1 polymer ?
#
loop_
_entity_poly.entity_id
_entity_poly.type
_entity_poly.pdbx_seq_one_letter_code
_entity_poly.pdbx_strand_id
1 'polypeptide(L)'
;MIARCAIVIGILLAFRPAAAESLNADAARRFVVGKLFAFNCFDGSRGAGRYGDGSVVGTIQFQGVGPAEWVSLPSGTLKVKSEAVCASLNRLPIEPCFNLNRTDDQSFRGSISGLDFAYCDFTRRVRVADRRPRPGPLSVKPTAW
;
A
#
# COMPACT_ATOMS: atom_id res chain seq x y z
N MET A 1 -50.15 6.98 41.75
CA MET A 1 -48.70 6.72 41.74
C MET A 1 -48.37 6.13 40.37
N ILE A 2 -47.79 6.94 39.47
CA ILE A 2 -47.50 6.54 38.07
C ILE A 2 -46.00 6.32 37.99
N ALA A 3 -45.59 5.04 37.87
CA ALA A 3 -44.17 4.67 37.70
C ALA A 3 -43.76 4.95 36.26
N ARG A 4 -42.78 5.89 36.09
CA ARG A 4 -42.11 6.16 34.81
C ARG A 4 -40.99 5.16 34.62
N CYS A 5 -41.18 4.17 33.75
CA CYS A 5 -40.14 3.33 33.24
C CYS A 5 -39.32 4.12 32.17
N ALA A 6 -38.12 4.53 32.49
CA ALA A 6 -37.18 5.07 31.52
C ALA A 6 -36.50 3.92 30.77
N ILE A 7 -36.81 3.79 29.49
CA ILE A 7 -36.15 2.82 28.59
C ILE A 7 -34.85 3.48 28.12
N VAL A 8 -33.72 2.99 28.66
CA VAL A 8 -32.39 3.36 28.17
C VAL A 8 -32.06 2.47 26.94
N ILE A 9 -32.25 3.02 25.75
CA ILE A 9 -31.83 2.39 24.50
C ILE A 9 -30.31 2.57 24.39
N GLY A 10 -29.56 1.55 24.77
CA GLY A 10 -28.11 1.46 24.56
C GLY A 10 -27.83 1.25 23.08
N ILE A 11 -27.30 2.27 22.38
CA ILE A 11 -26.80 2.16 21.01
C ILE A 11 -25.46 1.44 21.10
N LEU A 12 -25.46 0.12 20.88
CA LEU A 12 -24.28 -0.68 20.65
C LEU A 12 -23.72 -0.31 19.26
N LEU A 13 -22.76 0.61 19.23
CA LEU A 13 -21.90 0.86 18.08
C LEU A 13 -21.10 -0.42 17.81
N ALA A 14 -21.58 -1.23 16.88
CA ALA A 14 -20.87 -2.39 16.38
C ALA A 14 -19.62 -1.92 15.62
N PHE A 15 -18.49 -1.85 16.29
CA PHE A 15 -17.19 -1.75 15.64
C PHE A 15 -16.98 -3.01 14.81
N ARG A 16 -17.22 -2.93 13.51
CA ARG A 16 -16.83 -3.98 12.57
C ARG A 16 -15.30 -3.85 12.39
N PRO A 17 -14.51 -4.86 12.75
CA PRO A 17 -13.11 -4.87 12.36
C PRO A 17 -13.08 -4.83 10.83
N ALA A 18 -12.30 -3.90 10.27
CA ALA A 18 -12.05 -3.86 8.84
C ALA A 18 -11.36 -5.17 8.46
N ALA A 19 -12.12 -6.10 7.90
CA ALA A 19 -11.56 -7.34 7.38
C ALA A 19 -10.64 -6.98 6.21
N ALA A 20 -9.43 -7.53 6.19
CA ALA A 20 -8.51 -7.37 5.08
C ALA A 20 -9.19 -7.92 3.82
N GLU A 21 -9.33 -7.07 2.80
CA GLU A 21 -9.96 -7.42 1.52
C GLU A 21 -8.91 -8.05 0.61
N SER A 22 -9.16 -9.29 0.17
CA SER A 22 -8.33 -9.94 -0.84
C SER A 22 -8.49 -9.20 -2.16
N LEU A 23 -7.38 -8.70 -2.71
CA LEU A 23 -7.35 -8.02 -3.99
C LEU A 23 -7.17 -9.06 -5.12
N ASN A 24 -8.15 -9.12 -6.03
CA ASN A 24 -7.90 -9.78 -7.29
C ASN A 24 -6.85 -8.99 -8.09
N ALA A 25 -6.28 -9.62 -9.10
CA ALA A 25 -5.19 -9.10 -9.88
C ALA A 25 -5.44 -7.72 -10.51
N ASP A 26 -6.62 -7.51 -11.07
CA ASP A 26 -6.98 -6.23 -11.69
C ASP A 26 -7.18 -5.12 -10.64
N ALA A 27 -7.78 -5.44 -9.51
CA ALA A 27 -7.92 -4.52 -8.38
C ALA A 27 -6.54 -4.16 -7.81
N ALA A 28 -5.66 -5.13 -7.63
CA ALA A 28 -4.28 -4.93 -7.16
C ALA A 28 -3.50 -4.02 -8.12
N ARG A 29 -3.59 -4.29 -9.43
CA ARG A 29 -2.94 -3.47 -10.45
C ARG A 29 -3.41 -2.01 -10.40
N ARG A 30 -4.72 -1.76 -10.39
CA ARG A 30 -5.27 -0.40 -10.27
C ARG A 30 -4.86 0.28 -8.97
N PHE A 31 -4.70 -0.48 -7.90
CA PHE A 31 -4.29 0.05 -6.60
C PHE A 31 -2.84 0.53 -6.60
N VAL A 32 -1.92 -0.16 -7.28
CA VAL A 32 -0.47 0.10 -7.21
C VAL A 32 0.10 0.91 -8.37
N VAL A 33 -0.51 0.88 -9.56
CA VAL A 33 0.04 1.52 -10.77
C VAL A 33 0.32 3.00 -10.56
N GLY A 34 1.53 3.43 -10.93
CA GLY A 34 1.98 4.83 -10.90
C GLY A 34 2.22 5.40 -9.50
N LYS A 35 1.96 4.64 -8.45
CA LYS A 35 2.09 5.11 -7.07
C LYS A 35 3.40 4.62 -6.46
N LEU A 36 3.94 5.40 -5.52
CA LEU A 36 5.10 5.03 -4.72
C LEU A 36 4.63 4.39 -3.42
N PHE A 37 5.13 3.19 -3.12
CA PHE A 37 4.89 2.50 -1.87
C PHE A 37 6.19 2.32 -1.10
N ALA A 38 6.16 2.59 0.20
CA ALA A 38 7.18 2.10 1.12
C ALA A 38 6.75 0.73 1.62
N PHE A 39 7.71 -0.15 1.89
CA PHE A 39 7.43 -1.48 2.39
C PHE A 39 8.35 -1.87 3.55
N ASN A 40 7.85 -2.73 4.42
CA ASN A 40 8.58 -3.43 5.46
C ASN A 40 8.19 -4.91 5.42
N CYS A 41 9.17 -5.79 5.39
CA CYS A 41 8.96 -7.22 5.34
C CYS A 41 9.22 -7.89 6.70
N PHE A 42 8.69 -9.11 6.84
CA PHE A 42 8.81 -9.93 8.05
C PHE A 42 10.27 -10.22 8.46
N ASP A 43 11.19 -10.26 7.51
CA ASP A 43 12.62 -10.50 7.70
C ASP A 43 13.42 -9.22 8.04
N GLY A 44 12.76 -8.07 8.22
CA GLY A 44 13.37 -6.77 8.45
C GLY A 44 13.81 -6.03 7.19
N SER A 45 13.65 -6.61 6.00
CA SER A 45 13.89 -5.92 4.73
C SER A 45 12.90 -4.77 4.57
N ARG A 46 13.37 -3.63 4.09
CA ARG A 46 12.56 -2.43 3.91
C ARG A 46 13.01 -1.60 2.72
N GLY A 47 12.11 -0.79 2.20
CA GLY A 47 12.43 0.05 1.06
C GLY A 47 11.25 0.84 0.54
N ALA A 48 11.37 1.31 -0.69
CA ALA A 48 10.29 1.95 -1.40
C ALA A 48 10.41 1.68 -2.90
N GLY A 49 9.27 1.47 -3.55
CA GLY A 49 9.24 1.16 -4.97
C GLY A 49 7.99 1.68 -5.65
N ARG A 50 8.10 1.82 -6.97
CA ARG A 50 6.99 2.21 -7.85
C ARG A 50 6.79 1.14 -8.91
N TYR A 51 5.56 0.75 -9.10
CA TYR A 51 5.13 -0.08 -10.22
C TYR A 51 4.60 0.82 -11.35
N GLY A 52 5.13 0.64 -12.55
CA GLY A 52 4.66 1.35 -13.75
C GLY A 52 5.06 0.60 -15.01
N ASP A 53 4.18 0.56 -16.01
CA ASP A 53 4.41 -0.08 -17.33
C ASP A 53 4.90 -1.53 -17.25
N GLY A 54 4.41 -2.28 -16.26
CA GLY A 54 4.80 -3.67 -16.03
C GLY A 54 6.18 -3.85 -15.41
N SER A 55 6.89 -2.76 -15.10
CA SER A 55 8.18 -2.75 -14.42
C SER A 55 8.06 -2.27 -12.98
N VAL A 56 9.04 -2.63 -12.14
CA VAL A 56 9.18 -2.11 -10.77
C VAL A 56 10.54 -1.48 -10.62
N VAL A 57 10.59 -0.28 -10.08
CA VAL A 57 11.82 0.41 -9.73
C VAL A 57 11.75 0.89 -8.29
N GLY A 58 12.88 0.77 -7.57
CA GLY A 58 12.88 1.16 -6.18
C GLY A 58 14.22 0.95 -5.49
N THR A 59 14.18 1.09 -4.18
CA THR A 59 15.32 0.82 -3.30
C THR A 59 14.92 -0.23 -2.26
N ILE A 60 15.86 -1.09 -1.89
CA ILE A 60 15.69 -2.08 -0.83
C ILE A 60 16.92 -2.09 0.08
N GLN A 61 16.69 -2.17 1.37
CA GLN A 61 17.67 -2.49 2.38
C GLN A 61 17.33 -3.87 2.92
N PHE A 62 18.18 -4.84 2.66
CA PHE A 62 17.96 -6.22 3.09
C PHE A 62 18.14 -6.37 4.59
N GLN A 63 17.20 -7.06 5.25
CA GLN A 63 17.21 -7.36 6.69
C GLN A 63 17.48 -6.13 7.59
N GLY A 64 17.20 -4.93 7.09
CA GLY A 64 17.47 -3.68 7.82
C GLY A 64 18.95 -3.35 8.04
N VAL A 65 19.85 -4.05 7.37
CA VAL A 65 21.32 -3.93 7.54
C VAL A 65 21.97 -3.40 6.26
N GLY A 66 23.03 -2.61 6.41
CA GLY A 66 23.78 -2.07 5.28
C GLY A 66 23.10 -0.92 4.54
N PRO A 67 23.65 -0.46 3.42
CA PRO A 67 23.07 0.58 2.59
C PRO A 67 21.85 0.07 1.83
N ALA A 68 20.95 1.00 1.48
CA ALA A 68 19.86 0.68 0.56
C ALA A 68 20.41 0.54 -0.87
N GLU A 69 20.00 -0.50 -1.56
CA GLU A 69 20.40 -0.80 -2.92
C GLU A 69 19.28 -0.45 -3.91
N TRP A 70 19.67 0.01 -5.10
CA TRP A 70 18.74 0.25 -6.19
C TRP A 70 18.34 -1.06 -6.85
N VAL A 71 17.05 -1.28 -7.03
CA VAL A 71 16.48 -2.47 -7.68
C VAL A 71 15.60 -2.03 -8.84
N SER A 72 15.77 -2.69 -9.98
CA SER A 72 14.90 -2.54 -11.14
C SER A 72 14.48 -3.92 -11.64
N LEU A 73 13.18 -4.17 -11.67
CA LEU A 73 12.60 -5.37 -12.26
C LEU A 73 11.99 -4.97 -13.61
N PRO A 74 12.48 -5.54 -14.72
CA PRO A 74 11.99 -5.21 -16.04
C PRO A 74 10.54 -5.64 -16.25
N SER A 75 9.91 -5.09 -17.30
CA SER A 75 8.56 -5.49 -17.72
C SER A 75 8.47 -6.99 -17.96
N GLY A 76 7.35 -7.59 -17.53
CA GLY A 76 7.10 -9.02 -17.64
C GLY A 76 7.69 -9.86 -16.50
N THR A 77 8.45 -9.25 -15.57
CA THR A 77 8.89 -9.94 -14.34
C THR A 77 7.71 -10.30 -13.45
N LEU A 78 6.76 -9.37 -13.30
CA LEU A 78 5.54 -9.60 -12.53
C LEU A 78 4.41 -10.03 -13.47
N LYS A 79 3.84 -11.18 -13.20
CA LYS A 79 2.74 -11.78 -13.95
C LYS A 79 1.56 -12.02 -13.03
N VAL A 80 0.38 -11.76 -13.55
CA VAL A 80 -0.85 -12.08 -12.85
C VAL A 80 -1.27 -13.51 -13.25
N LYS A 81 -1.47 -14.36 -12.26
CA LYS A 81 -1.99 -15.72 -12.41
C LYS A 81 -3.15 -15.93 -11.44
N SER A 82 -4.35 -16.12 -11.98
CA SER A 82 -5.57 -16.24 -11.18
C SER A 82 -5.75 -15.05 -10.24
N GLU A 83 -5.62 -15.24 -8.94
CA GLU A 83 -5.78 -14.19 -7.91
C GLU A 83 -4.44 -13.75 -7.29
N ALA A 84 -3.31 -14.27 -7.79
CA ALA A 84 -1.98 -13.99 -7.27
C ALA A 84 -1.11 -13.22 -8.27
N VAL A 85 -0.16 -12.46 -7.77
CA VAL A 85 0.91 -11.85 -8.54
C VAL A 85 2.16 -12.69 -8.41
N CYS A 86 2.65 -13.23 -9.50
CA CYS A 86 3.83 -14.10 -9.52
C CYS A 86 5.05 -13.36 -10.09
N ALA A 87 6.22 -13.58 -9.51
CA ALA A 87 7.47 -13.00 -9.97
C ALA A 87 8.30 -14.04 -10.75
N SER A 88 8.49 -13.80 -12.05
CA SER A 88 9.34 -14.62 -12.93
C SER A 88 10.74 -14.01 -12.95
N LEU A 89 11.66 -14.58 -12.18
CA LEU A 89 13.05 -14.12 -12.08
C LEU A 89 13.95 -15.02 -12.91
N ASN A 90 14.62 -14.46 -13.90
CA ASN A 90 15.41 -15.20 -14.92
C ASN A 90 16.52 -16.13 -14.38
N ARG A 91 16.83 -16.05 -13.08
CA ARG A 91 17.88 -16.86 -12.43
C ARG A 91 17.36 -17.80 -11.34
N LEU A 92 16.05 -17.77 -11.07
CA LEU A 92 15.44 -18.67 -10.10
C LEU A 92 14.63 -19.75 -10.83
N PRO A 93 14.81 -21.02 -10.46
CA PRO A 93 14.03 -22.12 -11.05
C PRO A 93 12.57 -22.13 -10.55
N ILE A 94 12.23 -21.28 -9.63
CA ILE A 94 10.90 -21.14 -9.03
C ILE A 94 10.30 -19.78 -9.37
N GLU A 95 8.98 -19.73 -9.50
CA GLU A 95 8.21 -18.52 -9.71
C GLU A 95 7.36 -18.26 -8.45
N PRO A 96 7.86 -17.48 -7.48
CA PRO A 96 7.10 -17.19 -6.27
C PRO A 96 5.85 -16.37 -6.62
N CYS A 97 4.73 -16.77 -6.03
CA CYS A 97 3.45 -16.06 -6.16
C CYS A 97 3.06 -15.42 -4.82
N PHE A 98 2.43 -14.26 -4.89
CA PHE A 98 2.06 -13.44 -3.75
C PHE A 98 0.56 -13.17 -3.76
N ASN A 99 -0.07 -13.40 -2.64
CA ASN A 99 -1.44 -12.97 -2.36
C ASN A 99 -1.41 -11.53 -1.87
N LEU A 100 -2.31 -10.70 -2.37
CA LEU A 100 -2.39 -9.28 -1.98
C LEU A 100 -3.68 -9.04 -1.22
N ASN A 101 -3.57 -8.55 0.00
CA ASN A 101 -4.68 -8.20 0.86
C ASN A 101 -4.64 -6.71 1.18
N ARG A 102 -5.69 -5.99 0.81
CA ARG A 102 -5.84 -4.58 1.15
C ARG A 102 -6.12 -4.47 2.64
N THR A 103 -5.35 -3.65 3.34
CA THR A 103 -5.51 -3.39 4.77
C THR A 103 -6.25 -2.09 5.03
N ASP A 104 -6.05 -1.09 4.17
CA ASP A 104 -6.76 0.20 4.19
C ASP A 104 -6.70 0.88 2.81
N ASP A 105 -7.14 2.14 2.71
CA ASP A 105 -7.18 2.91 1.45
C ASP A 105 -5.79 3.25 0.87
N GLN A 106 -4.74 3.09 1.67
CA GLN A 106 -3.37 3.44 1.30
C GLN A 106 -2.38 2.29 1.48
N SER A 107 -2.83 1.16 2.03
CA SER A 107 -1.96 0.07 2.44
C SER A 107 -2.48 -1.29 2.00
N PHE A 108 -1.54 -2.18 1.72
CA PHE A 108 -1.84 -3.58 1.48
C PHE A 108 -0.71 -4.47 2.02
N ARG A 109 -1.03 -5.73 2.27
CA ARG A 109 -0.07 -6.77 2.61
C ARG A 109 0.08 -7.72 1.44
N GLY A 110 1.33 -8.00 1.06
CA GLY A 110 1.68 -9.06 0.13
C GLY A 110 2.31 -10.22 0.89
N SER A 111 1.76 -11.43 0.78
CA SER A 111 2.31 -12.64 1.39
C SER A 111 2.60 -13.69 0.35
N ILE A 112 3.63 -14.51 0.56
CA ILE A 112 3.94 -15.63 -0.34
C ILE A 112 2.81 -16.64 -0.24
N SER A 113 2.27 -17.07 -1.39
CA SER A 113 1.19 -18.04 -1.44
C SER A 113 1.61 -19.37 -0.74
N GLY A 114 0.82 -19.77 0.25
CA GLY A 114 1.11 -20.95 1.08
C GLY A 114 2.08 -20.72 2.25
N LEU A 115 2.59 -19.48 2.42
CA LEU A 115 3.51 -19.11 3.50
C LEU A 115 3.07 -17.77 4.12
N ASP A 116 2.00 -17.76 4.88
CA ASP A 116 1.40 -16.54 5.41
C ASP A 116 2.31 -15.73 6.35
N PHE A 117 3.30 -16.39 6.96
CA PHE A 117 4.31 -15.71 7.78
C PHE A 117 5.33 -14.91 6.97
N ALA A 118 5.49 -15.22 5.67
CA ALA A 118 6.42 -14.53 4.78
C ALA A 118 5.67 -13.42 4.03
N TYR A 119 5.65 -12.22 4.59
CA TYR A 119 4.90 -11.09 4.08
C TYR A 119 5.71 -9.79 4.07
N CYS A 120 5.24 -8.83 3.28
CA CYS A 120 5.62 -7.43 3.35
C CYS A 120 4.37 -6.56 3.47
N ASP A 121 4.44 -5.55 4.31
CA ASP A 121 3.43 -4.50 4.41
C ASP A 121 3.83 -3.31 3.56
N PHE A 122 2.93 -2.86 2.70
CA PHE A 122 3.12 -1.77 1.77
C PHE A 122 2.22 -0.59 2.14
N THR A 123 2.79 0.60 2.25
CA THR A 123 2.05 1.83 2.52
C THR A 123 2.37 2.88 1.46
N ARG A 124 1.34 3.48 0.88
CA ARG A 124 1.46 4.53 -0.14
C ARG A 124 2.17 5.76 0.42
N ARG A 125 3.19 6.23 -0.30
CA ARG A 125 3.87 7.48 -0.02
C ARG A 125 3.26 8.61 -0.86
N VAL A 126 2.64 9.58 -0.20
CA VAL A 126 2.20 10.82 -0.84
C VAL A 126 3.38 11.79 -0.87
N ARG A 127 3.72 12.33 -2.04
CA ARG A 127 4.79 13.33 -2.12
C ARG A 127 4.36 14.58 -1.36
N VAL A 128 5.24 15.10 -0.51
CA VAL A 128 5.00 16.36 0.24
C VAL A 128 4.76 17.55 -0.71
N ALA A 129 5.20 17.47 -1.97
CA ALA A 129 4.96 18.49 -2.98
C ALA A 129 3.47 18.72 -3.28
N ASP A 130 2.61 17.72 -3.10
CA ASP A 130 1.16 17.88 -3.29
C ASP A 130 0.48 18.64 -2.14
N ARG A 131 1.22 18.93 -1.07
CA ARG A 131 0.75 19.69 0.10
C ARG A 131 1.16 21.18 0.07
N ARG A 132 1.70 21.71 -1.05
CA ARG A 132 1.91 23.14 -1.13
C ARG A 132 0.55 23.83 -1.04
N PRO A 133 0.32 24.70 -0.05
CA PRO A 133 -0.85 25.57 -0.03
C PRO A 133 -0.86 26.31 -1.38
N ARG A 134 -1.99 26.30 -2.08
CA ARG A 134 -2.17 27.18 -3.22
C ARG A 134 -1.85 28.59 -2.76
N PRO A 135 -0.97 29.36 -3.44
CA PRO A 135 -0.79 30.76 -3.12
C PRO A 135 -2.17 31.40 -3.19
N GLY A 136 -2.61 31.95 -2.07
CA GLY A 136 -3.82 32.75 -2.03
C GLY A 136 -3.72 33.90 -3.02
N PRO A 137 -4.83 34.44 -3.53
CA PRO A 137 -4.81 35.60 -4.42
C PRO A 137 -4.02 36.71 -3.75
N LEU A 138 -3.02 37.22 -4.50
CA LEU A 138 -2.21 38.36 -4.06
C LEU A 138 -3.16 39.52 -3.74
N SER A 139 -3.31 39.84 -2.48
CA SER A 139 -4.02 41.03 -2.02
C SER A 139 -3.15 42.23 -2.41
N VAL A 140 -3.45 42.85 -3.56
CA VAL A 140 -2.86 44.11 -3.95
C VAL A 140 -3.44 45.18 -3.02
N LYS A 141 -2.64 45.68 -2.08
CA LYS A 141 -2.98 46.86 -1.30
C LYS A 141 -3.04 48.06 -2.25
N PRO A 142 -4.16 48.80 -2.36
CA PRO A 142 -4.15 50.04 -3.11
C PRO A 142 -3.29 51.05 -2.36
N THR A 143 -2.27 51.59 -3.05
CA THR A 143 -1.48 52.72 -2.60
C THR A 143 -2.37 53.93 -2.71
N ALA A 144 -2.74 54.50 -1.56
CA ALA A 144 -3.37 55.83 -1.52
C ALA A 144 -2.31 56.91 -1.78
N TRP A 145 -2.66 57.82 -2.67
CA TRP A 145 -1.95 59.08 -2.97
C TRP A 145 -2.17 60.09 -1.83
#